data_c0df84b96f1c48e2870b508dc8ac2de0
#
_entry.id   c0df84b96f1c48e2870b508dc8ac2de0
#
_cell.length_a   1.000
_cell.length_b   1.000
_cell.length_c   1.000
_cell.angle_alpha   90.00
_cell.angle_beta   90.00
_cell.angle_gamma   90.00
#
_symmetry.space_group_name_H-M   'P 1'
#
loop_
_entity.id
_entity.type
_entity.pdbx_description
1 polymer ?
#
loop_
_entity_poly.entity_id
_entity_poly.type
_entity_poly.pdbx_seq_one_letter_code
_entity_poly.pdbx_strand_id
1 'polypeptide(L)'
;MKMVKRVVSIEAGVWWTKVALADYRKKNPPVHKAFAFRTPEHAVEDGYIRDKEAFASALKAELSRHDIHEKEVVFTLSSSKVVTREVMIPFVKDNKIMGIIEAQIRDYFPMDVSNYTISYSKMDVEEEDGKKMLKLLLVAIPDNLLNNYVTFAELAGLKVETFDYIGNGTVQLLCDSFLENAVVVQLEEQATVISILENKKLVFQRVTPYGYGATITAVIDHPVLGIDDEEKALDFLLDHNVIYNRPTVPEMGNQEEMKRQQALAEEAYEDLAESLRYHLRIANTAVEYYQNQVKQEFVGNVYLVGDGSRFAGMHKLFAQELPLPLQEIDFTKVIDLRSGKNKAAEGTVTPDAASSGMRPKAATAVGFLSVIGAAVHPIDARPKDMLVADSKKNDLHTAYVILAGAVLVSVLLILGSGVRQLLAYREHRNLTKRINDLSYVQETYDDYARVQAEEQVYEKLDLATITKNEQLYPLIAQLENELPTTIHVKSIQTDGSLVTLNMEADRKVTVGQMLLNFADVTLLENLSIPSMSEESDEDSGTATWTYTLNAYYTGAFLGEDGHLVKEAVPSADTDADTDIDSMEGEEQTNE
;
A
#
# COMPACT_ATOMS: atom_id res chain seq x y z
N MET A 1 9.52 -15.05 2.97
CA MET A 1 9.15 -13.71 3.51
C MET A 1 8.92 -13.84 5.00
N LYS A 2 9.64 -13.11 5.85
CA LYS A 2 9.42 -13.12 7.31
C LYS A 2 8.10 -12.37 7.53
N MET A 3 7.05 -13.04 8.02
CA MET A 3 5.81 -12.36 8.35
C MET A 3 6.09 -11.34 9.46
N VAL A 4 5.77 -10.08 9.21
CA VAL A 4 5.82 -9.01 10.22
C VAL A 4 4.78 -9.34 11.27
N LYS A 5 5.21 -9.53 12.53
CA LYS A 5 4.31 -9.87 13.63
C LYS A 5 3.81 -8.63 14.34
N ARG A 6 4.69 -7.63 14.49
CA ARG A 6 4.43 -6.35 15.14
C ARG A 6 4.95 -5.23 14.26
N VAL A 7 4.33 -4.10 14.36
CA VAL A 7 4.71 -2.90 13.63
C VAL A 7 4.66 -1.71 14.57
N VAL A 8 5.58 -0.78 14.36
CA VAL A 8 5.52 0.55 14.96
C VAL A 8 4.65 1.40 14.06
N SER A 9 3.53 1.87 14.54
CA SER A 9 2.66 2.79 13.80
C SER A 9 2.90 4.21 14.30
N ILE A 10 3.11 5.16 13.39
CA ILE A 10 3.50 6.54 13.71
C ILE A 10 2.63 7.51 12.93
N GLU A 11 2.09 8.50 13.64
CA GLU A 11 1.44 9.69 13.09
C GLU A 11 2.25 10.91 13.52
N ALA A 12 2.85 11.59 12.55
CA ALA A 12 3.63 12.79 12.78
C ALA A 12 2.71 14.01 12.71
N GLY A 13 2.37 14.59 13.85
CA GLY A 13 1.67 15.87 13.93
C GLY A 13 2.64 17.06 14.01
N VAL A 14 2.12 18.27 13.93
CA VAL A 14 2.92 19.51 14.02
C VAL A 14 3.50 19.68 15.42
N TRP A 15 2.69 19.41 16.44
CA TRP A 15 3.10 19.55 17.85
C TRP A 15 3.29 18.19 18.53
N TRP A 16 2.50 17.19 18.14
CA TRP A 16 2.50 15.88 18.81
C TRP A 16 2.68 14.75 17.82
N THR A 17 3.69 13.94 18.05
CA THR A 17 3.88 12.68 17.32
C THR A 17 3.32 11.54 18.16
N LYS A 18 2.38 10.79 17.57
CA LYS A 18 1.75 9.62 18.19
C LYS A 18 2.42 8.34 17.71
N VAL A 19 2.70 7.44 18.64
CA VAL A 19 3.36 6.15 18.35
C VAL A 19 2.59 5.03 19.00
N ALA A 20 2.34 3.95 18.26
CA ALA A 20 1.80 2.71 18.80
C ALA A 20 2.62 1.51 18.33
N LEU A 21 2.88 0.56 19.22
CA LEU A 21 3.40 -0.76 18.90
C LEU A 21 2.27 -1.77 18.99
N ALA A 22 1.84 -2.31 17.85
CA ALA A 22 0.71 -3.23 17.77
C ALA A 22 1.01 -4.46 16.91
N ASP A 23 0.23 -5.52 17.09
CA ASP A 23 0.28 -6.69 16.23
C ASP A 23 -0.25 -6.31 14.82
N TYR A 24 0.53 -6.65 13.80
CA TYR A 24 0.25 -6.23 12.42
C TYR A 24 -0.81 -7.10 11.75
N ARG A 25 -1.75 -6.46 11.05
CA ARG A 25 -2.86 -7.07 10.30
C ARG A 25 -3.71 -8.03 11.12
N LYS A 26 -3.96 -7.66 12.36
CA LYS A 26 -4.91 -8.36 13.22
C LYS A 26 -6.11 -7.49 13.51
N LYS A 27 -7.28 -8.10 13.40
CA LYS A 27 -8.53 -7.52 13.90
C LYS A 27 -8.46 -7.46 15.43
N ASN A 28 -8.86 -6.33 16.04
CA ASN A 28 -8.67 -6.06 17.48
C ASN A 28 -7.19 -6.31 17.89
N PRO A 29 -6.26 -5.49 17.38
CA PRO A 29 -4.85 -5.78 17.52
C PRO A 29 -4.43 -5.64 18.99
N PRO A 30 -3.66 -6.60 19.53
CA PRO A 30 -2.96 -6.39 20.76
C PRO A 30 -2.04 -5.19 20.66
N VAL A 31 -2.28 -4.18 21.49
CA VAL A 31 -1.44 -2.99 21.62
C VAL A 31 -0.47 -3.21 22.76
N HIS A 32 0.82 -3.19 22.45
CA HIS A 32 1.88 -3.43 23.42
C HIS A 32 2.34 -2.15 24.09
N LYS A 33 2.39 -1.06 23.32
CA LYS A 33 2.77 0.29 23.77
C LYS A 33 2.03 1.33 22.93
N ALA A 34 1.66 2.44 23.56
CA ALA A 34 1.17 3.62 22.87
C ALA A 34 1.56 4.85 23.69
N PHE A 35 2.12 5.85 23.04
CA PHE A 35 2.56 7.10 23.64
C PHE A 35 2.58 8.22 22.61
N ALA A 36 2.57 9.45 23.09
CA ALA A 36 2.82 10.63 22.28
C ALA A 36 4.00 11.40 22.88
N PHE A 37 4.75 12.07 22.01
CA PHE A 37 5.83 12.95 22.41
C PHE A 37 5.78 14.24 21.59
N ARG A 38 6.41 15.29 22.11
CA ARG A 38 6.46 16.60 21.41
C ARG A 38 7.29 16.48 20.14
N THR A 39 6.69 16.81 19.01
CA THR A 39 7.41 16.94 17.74
C THR A 39 8.41 18.07 17.86
N PRO A 40 9.65 17.95 17.39
CA PRO A 40 10.60 19.06 17.38
C PRO A 40 10.01 20.27 16.64
N GLU A 41 10.31 21.44 17.15
CA GLU A 41 9.77 22.70 16.64
C GLU A 41 10.05 22.86 15.15
N HIS A 42 9.05 23.23 14.37
CA HIS A 42 9.10 23.37 12.91
C HIS A 42 9.50 22.10 12.12
N ALA A 43 9.56 20.92 12.77
CA ALA A 43 9.94 19.70 12.09
C ALA A 43 8.86 19.15 11.16
N VAL A 44 7.60 19.48 11.37
CA VAL A 44 6.46 19.00 10.53
C VAL A 44 5.61 20.20 10.09
N GLU A 45 5.29 20.24 8.80
CA GLU A 45 4.41 21.25 8.21
C GLU A 45 3.53 20.59 7.12
N ASP A 46 2.22 20.71 7.22
CA ASP A 46 1.22 20.06 6.33
C ASP A 46 1.55 18.59 6.03
N GLY A 47 1.95 17.84 7.06
CA GLY A 47 2.33 16.44 6.96
C GLY A 47 3.72 16.18 6.38
N TYR A 48 4.46 17.18 5.89
CA TYR A 48 5.84 17.01 5.44
C TYR A 48 6.82 17.18 6.60
N ILE A 49 7.77 16.27 6.69
CA ILE A 49 8.88 16.36 7.66
C ILE A 49 9.92 17.30 7.08
N ARG A 50 10.09 18.49 7.69
CA ARG A 50 11.01 19.55 7.26
C ARG A 50 12.39 19.35 7.85
N ASP A 51 12.48 19.12 9.15
CA ASP A 51 13.72 18.79 9.84
C ASP A 51 13.78 17.29 10.17
N LYS A 52 14.29 16.52 9.21
CA LYS A 52 14.36 15.06 9.34
C LYS A 52 15.36 14.59 10.37
N GLU A 53 16.48 15.29 10.50
CA GLU A 53 17.58 14.97 11.39
C GLU A 53 17.19 15.15 12.85
N ALA A 54 16.64 16.31 13.20
CA ALA A 54 16.17 16.60 14.56
C ALA A 54 15.04 15.63 14.94
N PHE A 55 14.09 15.44 14.03
CA PHE A 55 12.95 14.55 14.30
C PHE A 55 13.35 13.08 14.39
N ALA A 56 14.23 12.58 13.52
CA ALA A 56 14.75 11.21 13.61
C ALA A 56 15.50 10.96 14.92
N SER A 57 16.25 11.96 15.39
CA SER A 57 16.96 11.88 16.66
C SER A 57 15.98 11.81 17.85
N ALA A 58 14.95 12.66 17.86
CA ALA A 58 13.91 12.64 18.86
C ALA A 58 13.13 11.32 18.87
N LEU A 59 12.71 10.84 17.69
CA LEU A 59 12.01 9.56 17.55
C LEU A 59 12.86 8.38 18.06
N LYS A 60 14.14 8.32 17.70
CA LYS A 60 15.05 7.28 18.22
C LYS A 60 15.16 7.28 19.73
N ALA A 61 15.26 8.46 20.32
CA ALA A 61 15.34 8.61 21.77
C ALA A 61 14.04 8.10 22.45
N GLU A 62 12.88 8.43 21.90
CA GLU A 62 11.59 8.00 22.43
C GLU A 62 11.35 6.49 22.23
N LEU A 63 11.68 5.92 21.07
CA LEU A 63 11.60 4.48 20.84
C LEU A 63 12.50 3.72 21.83
N SER A 64 13.72 4.22 22.08
CA SER A 64 14.65 3.64 23.05
C SER A 64 14.12 3.77 24.48
N ARG A 65 13.55 4.93 24.86
CA ARG A 65 12.95 5.17 26.19
C ARG A 65 11.81 4.19 26.47
N HIS A 66 11.03 3.89 25.44
CA HIS A 66 9.91 2.96 25.52
C HIS A 66 10.29 1.51 25.23
N ASP A 67 11.59 1.17 25.11
CA ASP A 67 12.09 -0.18 24.85
C ASP A 67 11.42 -0.81 23.63
N ILE A 68 11.35 -0.05 22.52
CA ILE A 68 10.84 -0.49 21.21
C ILE A 68 12.03 -0.78 20.30
N HIS A 69 12.13 -2.04 19.86
CA HIS A 69 13.23 -2.53 19.02
C HIS A 69 12.77 -2.94 17.62
N GLU A 70 11.45 -2.97 17.40
CA GLU A 70 10.84 -3.23 16.10
C GLU A 70 11.27 -2.14 15.11
N LYS A 71 11.59 -2.55 13.89
CA LYS A 71 12.07 -1.65 12.83
C LYS A 71 11.04 -1.40 11.74
N GLU A 72 10.08 -2.31 11.59
CA GLU A 72 9.02 -2.19 10.62
C GLU A 72 8.03 -1.12 11.06
N VAL A 73 7.81 -0.10 10.20
CA VAL A 73 6.96 1.04 10.51
C VAL A 73 5.81 1.21 9.51
N VAL A 74 4.64 1.57 10.02
CA VAL A 74 3.51 2.10 9.25
C VAL A 74 3.38 3.58 9.61
N PHE A 75 3.35 4.45 8.59
CA PHE A 75 3.10 5.87 8.81
C PHE A 75 1.64 6.20 8.46
N THR A 76 0.97 6.90 9.38
CA THR A 76 -0.34 7.51 9.14
C THR A 76 -0.13 8.94 8.66
N LEU A 77 -0.54 9.21 7.42
CA LEU A 77 -0.36 10.51 6.79
C LEU A 77 -1.55 11.43 7.05
N SER A 78 -1.28 12.64 7.50
CA SER A 78 -2.23 13.73 7.62
C SER A 78 -1.69 14.95 6.88
N SER A 79 -2.21 15.22 5.67
CA SER A 79 -1.78 16.34 4.83
C SER A 79 -2.94 16.84 3.98
N SER A 80 -3.01 18.13 3.76
CA SER A 80 -3.99 18.75 2.85
C SER A 80 -3.82 18.32 1.39
N LYS A 81 -2.68 17.70 1.06
CA LYS A 81 -2.34 17.23 -0.29
C LYS A 81 -2.81 15.78 -0.56
N VAL A 82 -3.23 15.06 0.46
CA VAL A 82 -3.84 13.74 0.29
C VAL A 82 -5.28 13.92 -0.19
N VAL A 83 -5.61 13.37 -1.34
CA VAL A 83 -6.93 13.54 -1.96
C VAL A 83 -7.66 12.20 -1.97
N THR A 84 -8.89 12.20 -1.50
CA THR A 84 -9.77 11.02 -1.51
C THR A 84 -10.91 11.19 -2.52
N ARG A 85 -11.32 10.10 -3.19
CA ARG A 85 -12.46 10.06 -4.11
C ARG A 85 -13.22 8.76 -3.99
N GLU A 86 -14.53 8.86 -3.86
CA GLU A 86 -15.41 7.71 -4.00
C GLU A 86 -15.68 7.45 -5.48
N VAL A 87 -15.53 6.20 -5.89
CA VAL A 87 -15.76 5.79 -7.28
C VAL A 87 -16.50 4.46 -7.32
N MET A 88 -17.29 4.28 -8.40
CA MET A 88 -17.95 3.02 -8.71
C MET A 88 -17.26 2.37 -9.89
N ILE A 89 -16.88 1.10 -9.75
CA ILE A 89 -16.34 0.30 -10.84
C ILE A 89 -17.13 -1.00 -10.98
N PRO A 90 -17.13 -1.65 -12.16
CA PRO A 90 -17.71 -2.99 -12.29
C PRO A 90 -17.11 -3.96 -11.27
N PHE A 91 -17.92 -4.89 -10.74
CA PHE A 91 -17.43 -5.91 -9.83
C PHE A 91 -16.46 -6.85 -10.53
N VAL A 92 -15.20 -6.82 -10.12
CA VAL A 92 -14.10 -7.60 -10.69
C VAL A 92 -13.26 -8.27 -9.61
N LYS A 93 -12.37 -9.19 -10.02
CA LYS A 93 -11.38 -9.79 -9.12
C LYS A 93 -10.37 -8.72 -8.66
N ASP A 94 -9.85 -8.86 -7.45
CA ASP A 94 -8.95 -7.90 -6.79
C ASP A 94 -7.74 -7.51 -7.65
N ASN A 95 -7.14 -8.47 -8.33
CA ASN A 95 -5.97 -8.23 -9.19
C ASN A 95 -6.26 -7.39 -10.45
N LYS A 96 -7.53 -7.12 -10.75
CA LYS A 96 -7.94 -6.27 -11.90
C LYS A 96 -8.36 -4.86 -11.49
N ILE A 97 -8.59 -4.62 -10.19
CA ILE A 97 -9.10 -3.34 -9.68
C ILE A 97 -8.15 -2.20 -10.06
N MET A 98 -6.85 -2.34 -9.75
CA MET A 98 -5.88 -1.29 -10.01
C MET A 98 -5.77 -0.96 -11.51
N GLY A 99 -5.81 -1.95 -12.39
CA GLY A 99 -5.79 -1.71 -13.84
C GLY A 99 -7.00 -0.94 -14.36
N ILE A 100 -8.19 -1.12 -13.74
CA ILE A 100 -9.37 -0.31 -14.08
C ILE A 100 -9.20 1.12 -13.57
N ILE A 101 -8.73 1.28 -12.33
CA ILE A 101 -8.46 2.60 -11.74
C ILE A 101 -7.48 3.39 -12.61
N GLU A 102 -6.36 2.78 -13.00
CA GLU A 102 -5.33 3.41 -13.83
C GLU A 102 -5.87 3.82 -15.21
N ALA A 103 -6.71 2.98 -15.81
CA ALA A 103 -7.30 3.27 -17.11
C ALA A 103 -8.27 4.47 -17.09
N GLN A 104 -8.93 4.73 -15.94
CA GLN A 104 -9.94 5.77 -15.76
C GLN A 104 -9.48 6.88 -14.80
N ILE A 105 -8.20 6.96 -14.50
CA ILE A 105 -7.67 7.85 -13.46
C ILE A 105 -7.99 9.33 -13.70
N ARG A 106 -8.03 9.75 -14.97
CA ARG A 106 -8.35 11.12 -15.38
C ARG A 106 -9.82 11.50 -15.14
N ASP A 107 -10.71 10.50 -15.17
CA ASP A 107 -12.13 10.72 -14.88
C ASP A 107 -12.37 10.87 -13.38
N TYR A 108 -11.54 10.22 -12.57
CA TYR A 108 -11.66 10.25 -11.12
C TYR A 108 -11.00 11.48 -10.50
N PHE A 109 -9.87 11.93 -11.04
CA PHE A 109 -9.14 13.08 -10.53
C PHE A 109 -9.00 14.15 -11.61
N PRO A 110 -9.63 15.33 -11.42
CA PRO A 110 -9.57 16.45 -12.39
C PRO A 110 -8.22 17.16 -12.42
N MET A 111 -7.29 16.74 -11.54
CA MET A 111 -5.92 17.23 -11.45
C MET A 111 -4.93 16.25 -12.06
N ASP A 112 -3.73 16.71 -12.37
CA ASP A 112 -2.63 15.82 -12.77
C ASP A 112 -2.15 14.99 -11.58
N VAL A 113 -2.31 13.67 -11.69
CA VAL A 113 -1.89 12.68 -10.69
C VAL A 113 -0.65 11.87 -11.11
N SER A 114 0.11 12.34 -12.10
CA SER A 114 1.32 11.65 -12.58
C SER A 114 2.37 11.44 -11.48
N ASN A 115 2.45 12.39 -10.54
CA ASN A 115 3.34 12.38 -9.38
C ASN A 115 2.62 11.96 -8.08
N TYR A 116 1.60 11.12 -8.22
CA TYR A 116 0.86 10.59 -7.09
C TYR A 116 0.88 9.06 -7.12
N THR A 117 1.01 8.49 -5.94
CA THR A 117 0.72 7.08 -5.70
C THR A 117 -0.76 6.95 -5.38
N ILE A 118 -1.45 6.13 -6.16
CA ILE A 118 -2.87 5.84 -5.97
C ILE A 118 -3.01 4.52 -5.23
N SER A 119 -3.80 4.53 -4.18
CA SER A 119 -4.24 3.34 -3.47
C SER A 119 -5.76 3.35 -3.33
N TYR A 120 -6.35 2.27 -2.84
CA TYR A 120 -7.80 2.20 -2.65
C TYR A 120 -8.18 1.37 -1.42
N SER A 121 -9.35 1.70 -0.87
CA SER A 121 -10.05 0.88 0.11
C SER A 121 -11.40 0.46 -0.47
N LYS A 122 -11.78 -0.81 -0.26
CA LYS A 122 -13.11 -1.29 -0.66
C LYS A 122 -14.13 -0.82 0.36
N MET A 123 -15.18 -0.15 -0.12
CA MET A 123 -16.27 0.34 0.72
C MET A 123 -17.42 -0.66 0.74
N ASP A 124 -18.08 -0.87 -0.38
CA ASP A 124 -19.23 -1.78 -0.50
C ASP A 124 -19.38 -2.36 -1.91
N VAL A 125 -20.32 -3.31 -2.06
CA VAL A 125 -20.79 -3.83 -3.34
C VAL A 125 -22.24 -3.45 -3.47
N GLU A 126 -22.56 -2.61 -4.46
CA GLU A 126 -23.90 -2.12 -4.76
C GLU A 126 -24.42 -2.78 -6.04
N GLU A 127 -25.74 -2.77 -6.24
CA GLU A 127 -26.35 -3.24 -7.48
C GLU A 127 -26.96 -2.03 -8.19
N GLU A 128 -26.44 -1.72 -9.39
CA GLU A 128 -26.89 -0.64 -10.24
C GLU A 128 -27.31 -1.21 -11.60
N ASP A 129 -28.55 -0.95 -12.02
CA ASP A 129 -29.14 -1.47 -13.27
C ASP A 129 -29.00 -3.01 -13.44
N GLY A 130 -29.14 -3.78 -12.34
CA GLY A 130 -29.00 -5.24 -12.35
C GLY A 130 -27.55 -5.74 -12.50
N LYS A 131 -26.56 -4.84 -12.39
CA LYS A 131 -25.14 -5.17 -12.40
C LYS A 131 -24.51 -4.91 -11.04
N LYS A 132 -23.67 -5.84 -10.62
CA LYS A 132 -22.86 -5.64 -9.39
C LYS A 132 -21.75 -4.63 -9.67
N MET A 133 -21.72 -3.59 -8.86
CA MET A 133 -20.71 -2.56 -8.86
C MET A 133 -19.94 -2.60 -7.55
N LEU A 134 -18.66 -2.29 -7.60
CA LEU A 134 -17.79 -2.18 -6.43
C LEU A 134 -17.56 -0.71 -6.13
N LYS A 135 -17.98 -0.26 -4.95
CA LYS A 135 -17.70 1.09 -4.45
C LYS A 135 -16.34 1.10 -3.79
N LEU A 136 -15.47 2.00 -4.24
CA LEU A 136 -14.12 2.17 -3.75
C LEU A 136 -13.90 3.59 -3.26
N LEU A 137 -13.10 3.72 -2.21
CA LEU A 137 -12.48 4.98 -1.83
C LEU A 137 -11.06 4.99 -2.38
N LEU A 138 -10.80 5.80 -3.40
CA LEU A 138 -9.46 6.05 -3.91
C LEU A 138 -8.76 7.06 -3.02
N VAL A 139 -7.47 6.84 -2.80
CA VAL A 139 -6.59 7.74 -2.05
C VAL A 139 -5.39 8.06 -2.91
N ALA A 140 -5.23 9.32 -3.27
CA ALA A 140 -4.11 9.84 -4.03
C ALA A 140 -3.14 10.56 -3.08
N ILE A 141 -1.91 10.09 -3.00
CA ILE A 141 -0.87 10.61 -2.11
C ILE A 141 0.30 11.09 -2.97
N PRO A 142 0.78 12.35 -2.79
CA PRO A 142 1.94 12.83 -3.53
C PRO A 142 3.18 11.95 -3.32
N ASP A 143 3.87 11.58 -4.41
CA ASP A 143 5.08 10.75 -4.34
C ASP A 143 6.19 11.42 -3.52
N ASN A 144 6.29 12.75 -3.59
CA ASN A 144 7.25 13.50 -2.80
C ASN A 144 6.96 13.45 -1.28
N LEU A 145 5.68 13.35 -0.88
CA LEU A 145 5.29 13.14 0.52
C LEU A 145 5.73 11.76 0.99
N LEU A 146 5.44 10.71 0.22
CA LEU A 146 5.86 9.35 0.55
C LEU A 146 7.38 9.23 0.65
N ASN A 147 8.10 9.78 -0.32
CA ASN A 147 9.57 9.76 -0.35
C ASN A 147 10.19 10.58 0.79
N ASN A 148 9.52 11.64 1.24
CA ASN A 148 9.91 12.41 2.41
C ASN A 148 9.95 11.53 3.67
N TYR A 149 8.91 10.70 3.88
CA TYR A 149 8.85 9.76 4.99
C TYR A 149 9.78 8.56 4.84
N VAL A 150 10.01 8.07 3.62
CA VAL A 150 10.99 7.01 3.38
C VAL A 150 12.39 7.45 3.80
N THR A 151 12.82 8.64 3.37
CA THR A 151 14.10 9.23 3.77
C THR A 151 14.18 9.42 5.30
N PHE A 152 13.10 9.92 5.91
CA PHE A 152 13.04 10.07 7.37
C PHE A 152 13.16 8.72 8.09
N ALA A 153 12.46 7.69 7.63
CA ALA A 153 12.52 6.35 8.21
C ALA A 153 13.95 5.78 8.17
N GLU A 154 14.66 5.96 7.04
CA GLU A 154 16.05 5.55 6.90
C GLU A 154 16.94 6.26 7.93
N LEU A 155 16.80 7.59 8.09
CA LEU A 155 17.51 8.35 9.11
C LEU A 155 17.16 7.89 10.53
N ALA A 156 15.88 7.53 10.78
CA ALA A 156 15.45 6.97 12.06
C ALA A 156 15.89 5.51 12.28
N GLY A 157 16.45 4.84 11.27
CA GLY A 157 16.84 3.42 11.34
C GLY A 157 15.64 2.47 11.30
N LEU A 158 14.51 2.95 10.76
CA LEU A 158 13.27 2.21 10.57
C LEU A 158 13.15 1.75 9.10
N LYS A 159 12.32 0.75 8.88
CA LYS A 159 11.97 0.24 7.57
C LYS A 159 10.49 0.43 7.32
N VAL A 160 10.14 1.19 6.30
CA VAL A 160 8.74 1.39 5.92
C VAL A 160 8.14 0.07 5.44
N GLU A 161 7.09 -0.38 6.11
CA GLU A 161 6.27 -1.52 5.68
C GLU A 161 5.19 -1.03 4.71
N THR A 162 4.48 0.04 5.10
CA THR A 162 3.49 0.70 4.26
C THR A 162 3.10 2.06 4.82
N PHE A 163 2.21 2.75 4.10
CA PHE A 163 1.58 3.99 4.53
C PHE A 163 0.07 3.80 4.68
N ASP A 164 -0.49 4.56 5.59
CA ASP A 164 -1.92 4.74 5.76
C ASP A 164 -2.25 6.23 5.76
N TYR A 165 -3.52 6.60 5.72
CA TYR A 165 -3.95 7.98 5.89
C TYR A 165 -4.93 8.11 7.05
N ILE A 166 -5.04 9.32 7.57
CA ILE A 166 -5.74 9.61 8.83
C ILE A 166 -7.22 9.17 8.84
N GLY A 167 -7.86 9.09 7.67
CA GLY A 167 -9.25 8.67 7.55
C GLY A 167 -9.48 7.15 7.60
N ASN A 168 -8.44 6.33 7.42
CA ASN A 168 -8.63 4.88 7.31
C ASN A 168 -8.55 4.16 8.65
N GLY A 169 -7.45 4.35 9.39
CA GLY A 169 -7.15 3.54 10.58
C GLY A 169 -8.28 3.51 11.61
N THR A 170 -8.87 4.65 11.93
CA THR A 170 -9.98 4.77 12.89
C THR A 170 -11.20 3.95 12.44
N VAL A 171 -11.57 4.03 11.16
CA VAL A 171 -12.71 3.27 10.61
C VAL A 171 -12.43 1.77 10.65
N GLN A 172 -11.22 1.35 10.23
CA GLN A 172 -10.84 -0.07 10.24
C GLN A 172 -10.85 -0.68 11.65
N LEU A 173 -10.54 0.13 12.66
CA LEU A 173 -10.54 -0.32 14.06
C LEU A 173 -11.97 -0.38 14.63
N LEU A 174 -12.83 0.57 14.28
CA LEU A 174 -14.13 0.77 14.93
C LEU A 174 -15.32 0.13 14.21
N CYS A 175 -15.22 -0.17 12.88
CA CYS A 175 -16.37 -0.56 12.06
C CYS A 175 -17.18 -1.74 12.62
N ASP A 176 -16.53 -2.70 13.27
CA ASP A 176 -17.21 -3.85 13.88
C ASP A 176 -17.83 -3.57 15.25
N SER A 177 -17.44 -2.47 15.88
CA SER A 177 -17.88 -2.11 17.24
C SER A 177 -19.26 -1.45 17.24
N PHE A 178 -19.73 -0.96 16.11
CA PHE A 178 -21.03 -0.36 15.96
C PHE A 178 -22.12 -1.42 15.74
N LEU A 179 -23.21 -1.30 16.46
CA LEU A 179 -24.39 -2.18 16.29
C LEU A 179 -25.30 -1.67 15.18
N GLU A 180 -25.34 -0.37 14.99
CA GLU A 180 -26.19 0.37 14.06
C GLU A 180 -25.36 1.22 13.11
N ASN A 181 -26.03 1.97 12.25
CA ASN A 181 -25.37 2.96 11.40
C ASN A 181 -24.72 4.04 12.25
N ALA A 182 -23.59 4.56 11.80
CA ALA A 182 -22.76 5.46 12.57
C ALA A 182 -22.21 6.62 11.73
N VAL A 183 -22.22 7.81 12.32
CA VAL A 183 -21.40 8.95 11.89
C VAL A 183 -20.22 9.06 12.87
N VAL A 184 -19.02 8.81 12.40
CA VAL A 184 -17.80 8.98 13.19
C VAL A 184 -17.18 10.33 12.85
N VAL A 185 -17.12 11.20 13.85
CA VAL A 185 -16.48 12.51 13.79
C VAL A 185 -15.14 12.41 14.49
N GLN A 186 -14.07 12.40 13.72
CA GLN A 186 -12.71 12.30 14.21
C GLN A 186 -12.06 13.68 14.19
N LEU A 187 -11.68 14.17 15.37
CA LEU A 187 -11.12 15.49 15.59
C LEU A 187 -9.62 15.38 15.90
N GLU A 188 -8.80 15.57 14.87
CA GLU A 188 -7.35 15.46 14.99
C GLU A 188 -6.68 16.85 14.90
N GLU A 189 -5.38 16.89 15.13
CA GLU A 189 -4.60 18.12 15.18
C GLU A 189 -4.72 18.93 13.89
N GLN A 190 -4.58 18.28 12.73
CA GLN A 190 -4.53 18.92 11.41
C GLN A 190 -5.79 18.74 10.57
N ALA A 191 -6.68 17.84 10.98
CA ALA A 191 -7.84 17.49 10.17
C ALA A 191 -9.06 17.11 11.00
N THR A 192 -10.24 17.30 10.41
CA THR A 192 -11.51 16.71 10.83
C THR A 192 -11.92 15.69 9.79
N VAL A 193 -12.12 14.44 10.22
CA VAL A 193 -12.58 13.36 9.37
C VAL A 193 -13.99 12.98 9.74
N ILE A 194 -14.89 12.99 8.75
CA ILE A 194 -16.26 12.51 8.89
C ILE A 194 -16.38 11.21 8.11
N SER A 195 -16.73 10.14 8.81
CA SER A 195 -16.97 8.83 8.19
C SER A 195 -18.40 8.38 8.51
N ILE A 196 -19.17 8.04 7.48
CA ILE A 196 -20.51 7.51 7.63
C ILE A 196 -20.46 6.01 7.31
N LEU A 197 -20.98 5.22 8.27
CA LEU A 197 -21.04 3.78 8.15
C LEU A 197 -22.52 3.32 8.16
N GLU A 198 -22.86 2.46 7.24
CA GLU A 198 -24.12 1.73 7.23
C GLU A 198 -23.83 0.22 7.23
N ASN A 199 -24.52 -0.50 8.10
CA ASN A 199 -24.30 -1.95 8.26
C ASN A 199 -22.82 -2.30 8.47
N LYS A 200 -22.10 -1.50 9.25
CA LYS A 200 -20.65 -1.64 9.56
C LYS A 200 -19.72 -1.43 8.36
N LYS A 201 -20.21 -0.94 7.25
CA LYS A 201 -19.41 -0.62 6.07
C LYS A 201 -19.31 0.88 5.90
N LEU A 202 -18.13 1.35 5.53
CA LEU A 202 -17.93 2.73 5.16
C LEU A 202 -18.71 3.03 3.87
N VAL A 203 -19.64 3.97 3.92
CA VAL A 203 -20.44 4.39 2.76
C VAL A 203 -20.10 5.78 2.28
N PHE A 204 -19.53 6.62 3.16
CA PHE A 204 -19.07 7.97 2.81
C PHE A 204 -17.92 8.39 3.73
N GLN A 205 -16.94 9.11 3.18
CA GLN A 205 -15.89 9.72 3.98
C GLN A 205 -15.44 11.05 3.42
N ARG A 206 -15.23 12.01 4.32
CA ARG A 206 -14.67 13.33 4.00
C ARG A 206 -13.59 13.69 4.98
N VAL A 207 -12.42 14.05 4.46
CA VAL A 207 -11.32 14.65 5.22
C VAL A 207 -11.30 16.14 4.94
N THR A 208 -11.41 16.94 5.97
CA THR A 208 -11.30 18.41 5.89
C THR A 208 -10.01 18.84 6.58
N PRO A 209 -9.11 19.59 5.91
CA PRO A 209 -7.83 20.01 6.49
C PRO A 209 -8.04 21.18 7.47
N TYR A 210 -8.86 20.95 8.47
CA TYR A 210 -9.12 21.83 9.60
C TYR A 210 -9.21 20.93 10.84
N GLY A 211 -8.24 21.04 11.71
CA GLY A 211 -8.15 20.29 12.95
C GLY A 211 -8.17 21.21 14.18
N TYR A 212 -8.13 20.62 15.37
CA TYR A 212 -8.13 21.37 16.62
C TYR A 212 -6.86 22.24 16.81
N GLY A 213 -5.84 22.02 16.00
CA GLY A 213 -4.65 22.85 15.97
C GLY A 213 -4.94 24.33 15.69
N ALA A 214 -5.95 24.62 14.87
CA ALA A 214 -6.40 25.99 14.64
C ALA A 214 -6.89 26.66 15.94
N THR A 215 -7.60 25.91 16.80
CA THR A 215 -8.05 26.41 18.09
C THR A 215 -6.90 26.59 19.08
N ILE A 216 -5.89 25.70 19.09
CA ILE A 216 -4.67 25.86 19.90
C ILE A 216 -3.93 27.14 19.50
N THR A 217 -3.73 27.37 18.20
CA THR A 217 -3.13 28.62 17.70
C THR A 217 -3.94 29.84 18.14
N ALA A 218 -5.27 29.79 18.04
CA ALA A 218 -6.13 30.88 18.50
C ALA A 218 -6.00 31.12 20.01
N VAL A 219 -5.83 30.09 20.85
CA VAL A 219 -5.55 30.29 22.29
C VAL A 219 -4.27 31.11 22.51
N ILE A 220 -3.20 30.76 21.77
CA ILE A 220 -1.90 31.43 21.89
C ILE A 220 -1.96 32.85 21.35
N ASP A 221 -2.71 33.08 20.28
CA ASP A 221 -2.87 34.37 19.62
C ASP A 221 -3.69 35.39 20.46
N HIS A 222 -4.33 34.97 21.56
CA HIS A 222 -5.03 35.82 22.48
C HIS A 222 -4.21 36.11 23.75
N PRO A 223 -3.45 37.23 23.82
CA PRO A 223 -2.57 37.53 24.96
C PRO A 223 -3.28 37.64 26.31
N VAL A 224 -4.60 37.97 26.28
CA VAL A 224 -5.43 38.06 27.47
C VAL A 224 -5.54 36.73 28.24
N LEU A 225 -5.36 35.63 27.56
CA LEU A 225 -5.38 34.29 28.18
C LEU A 225 -4.07 33.95 28.90
N GLY A 226 -2.97 34.70 28.61
CA GLY A 226 -1.67 34.49 29.24
C GLY A 226 -1.03 33.12 28.91
N ILE A 227 -1.40 32.53 27.77
CA ILE A 227 -0.93 31.23 27.32
C ILE A 227 -0.06 31.43 26.08
N ASP A 228 1.17 30.97 26.14
CA ASP A 228 2.21 31.16 25.13
C ASP A 228 2.81 29.84 24.60
N ASP A 229 2.22 28.71 25.00
CA ASP A 229 2.72 27.38 24.71
C ASP A 229 1.57 26.42 24.34
N GLU A 230 1.80 25.56 23.37
CA GLU A 230 0.77 24.69 22.80
C GLU A 230 0.27 23.64 23.80
N GLU A 231 1.13 23.18 24.72
CA GLU A 231 0.74 22.22 25.75
C GLU A 231 -0.19 22.86 26.78
N LYS A 232 0.14 24.08 27.22
CA LYS A 232 -0.73 24.85 28.10
C LYS A 232 -2.06 25.20 27.41
N ALA A 233 -2.01 25.50 26.10
CA ALA A 233 -3.21 25.74 25.30
C ALA A 233 -4.09 24.49 25.19
N LEU A 234 -3.48 23.32 24.97
CA LEU A 234 -4.18 22.04 24.99
C LEU A 234 -4.82 21.75 26.35
N ASP A 235 -4.06 21.89 27.44
CA ASP A 235 -4.57 21.71 28.80
C ASP A 235 -5.71 22.69 29.12
N PHE A 236 -5.59 23.95 28.67
CA PHE A 236 -6.64 24.95 28.81
C PHE A 236 -7.94 24.50 28.14
N LEU A 237 -7.90 24.00 26.91
CA LEU A 237 -9.09 23.52 26.17
C LEU A 237 -9.68 22.24 26.78
N LEU A 238 -8.86 21.41 27.42
CA LEU A 238 -9.32 20.23 28.14
C LEU A 238 -10.06 20.59 29.45
N ASP A 239 -9.61 21.64 30.14
CA ASP A 239 -10.12 22.03 31.46
C ASP A 239 -11.20 23.12 31.38
N HIS A 240 -11.19 23.97 30.37
CA HIS A 240 -12.06 25.15 30.29
C HIS A 240 -13.08 25.01 29.16
N ASN A 241 -14.34 25.02 29.54
CA ASN A 241 -15.45 24.99 28.58
C ASN A 241 -15.68 26.40 28.00
N VAL A 242 -14.91 26.74 26.98
CA VAL A 242 -15.00 28.06 26.29
C VAL A 242 -16.30 28.22 25.49
N ILE A 243 -16.99 27.11 25.17
CA ILE A 243 -18.22 27.12 24.35
C ILE A 243 -19.41 27.63 25.15
N TYR A 244 -19.50 27.30 26.43
CA TYR A 244 -20.69 27.57 27.26
C TYR A 244 -20.40 28.41 28.49
N ASN A 245 -19.14 28.55 28.90
CA ASN A 245 -18.78 29.32 30.06
C ASN A 245 -18.29 30.70 29.64
N ARG A 246 -18.45 31.66 30.54
CA ARG A 246 -17.84 32.98 30.39
C ARG A 246 -16.48 33.02 31.09
N PRO A 247 -15.50 33.75 30.55
CA PRO A 247 -14.24 33.92 31.21
C PRO A 247 -14.41 34.74 32.51
N THR A 248 -13.59 34.43 33.50
CA THR A 248 -13.50 35.20 34.72
C THR A 248 -12.13 35.86 34.80
N VAL A 249 -12.08 37.16 34.78
CA VAL A 249 -10.83 37.91 34.95
C VAL A 249 -10.60 38.16 36.46
N PRO A 250 -9.35 38.03 36.95
CA PRO A 250 -9.04 38.37 38.34
C PRO A 250 -9.42 39.78 38.72
N GLU A 251 -9.86 40.02 39.97
CA GLU A 251 -10.16 41.36 40.44
C GLU A 251 -8.90 42.24 40.38
N MET A 252 -9.02 43.39 39.70
CA MET A 252 -7.97 44.38 39.59
C MET A 252 -8.44 45.66 40.27
N GLY A 253 -7.51 46.44 40.87
CA GLY A 253 -7.83 47.69 41.55
C GLY A 253 -8.36 48.80 40.63
N ASN A 254 -8.18 48.68 39.33
CA ASN A 254 -8.71 49.62 38.34
C ASN A 254 -9.92 48.98 37.60
N GLN A 255 -11.11 49.57 37.82
CA GLN A 255 -12.35 49.05 37.23
C GLN A 255 -12.40 49.19 35.70
N GLU A 256 -11.79 50.21 35.13
CA GLU A 256 -11.77 50.38 33.65
C GLU A 256 -10.88 49.32 33.00
N GLU A 257 -9.70 49.05 33.58
CA GLU A 257 -8.81 48.03 33.10
C GLU A 257 -9.42 46.62 33.24
N MET A 258 -10.09 46.35 34.38
CA MET A 258 -10.81 45.11 34.58
C MET A 258 -11.91 44.90 33.54
N LYS A 259 -12.70 45.93 33.21
CA LYS A 259 -13.73 45.85 32.16
C LYS A 259 -13.11 45.61 30.79
N ARG A 260 -11.98 46.26 30.50
CA ARG A 260 -11.26 46.07 29.24
C ARG A 260 -10.72 44.63 29.13
N GLN A 261 -10.09 44.12 30.17
CA GLN A 261 -9.58 42.76 30.22
C GLN A 261 -10.72 41.72 30.11
N GLN A 262 -11.86 42.01 30.78
CA GLN A 262 -13.05 41.15 30.68
C GLN A 262 -13.59 41.12 29.24
N ALA A 263 -13.69 42.26 28.58
CA ALA A 263 -14.15 42.32 27.18
C ALA A 263 -13.20 41.59 26.22
N LEU A 264 -11.89 41.72 26.40
CA LEU A 264 -10.90 40.99 25.61
C LEU A 264 -10.97 39.48 25.86
N ALA A 265 -11.19 39.06 27.11
CA ALA A 265 -11.34 37.66 27.45
C ALA A 265 -12.66 37.07 26.88
N GLU A 266 -13.75 37.85 26.89
CA GLU A 266 -15.03 37.46 26.25
C GLU A 266 -14.87 37.29 24.74
N GLU A 267 -14.19 38.24 24.07
CA GLU A 267 -13.85 38.14 22.64
C GLU A 267 -13.02 36.87 22.35
N ALA A 268 -11.97 36.63 23.15
CA ALA A 268 -11.15 35.41 23.01
C ALA A 268 -12.00 34.14 23.13
N TYR A 269 -12.89 34.06 24.15
CA TYR A 269 -13.77 32.87 24.32
C TYR A 269 -14.76 32.72 23.16
N GLU A 270 -15.26 33.83 22.58
CA GLU A 270 -16.15 33.77 21.41
C GLU A 270 -15.42 33.23 20.19
N ASP A 271 -14.20 33.70 19.92
CA ASP A 271 -13.37 33.22 18.83
C ASP A 271 -13.02 31.71 18.99
N LEU A 272 -12.63 31.31 20.20
CA LEU A 272 -12.34 29.92 20.49
C LEU A 272 -13.59 29.02 20.34
N ALA A 273 -14.74 29.49 20.85
CA ALA A 273 -15.99 28.76 20.71
C ALA A 273 -16.40 28.61 19.24
N GLU A 274 -16.21 29.67 18.44
CA GLU A 274 -16.51 29.65 17.01
C GLU A 274 -15.57 28.67 16.25
N SER A 275 -14.27 28.68 16.59
CA SER A 275 -13.29 27.72 16.08
C SER A 275 -13.71 26.27 16.38
N LEU A 276 -14.16 25.98 17.61
CA LEU A 276 -14.64 24.64 17.98
C LEU A 276 -15.98 24.27 17.32
N ARG A 277 -16.92 25.23 17.19
CA ARG A 277 -18.19 25.03 16.47
C ARG A 277 -17.99 24.76 14.98
N TYR A 278 -16.86 25.18 14.42
CA TYR A 278 -16.58 24.89 13.02
C TYR A 278 -16.48 23.39 12.72
N HIS A 279 -15.99 22.58 13.65
CA HIS A 279 -15.99 21.12 13.53
C HIS A 279 -17.40 20.54 13.41
N LEU A 280 -18.35 21.08 14.17
CA LEU A 280 -19.76 20.69 14.07
C LEU A 280 -20.35 21.08 12.70
N ARG A 281 -20.01 22.26 12.17
CA ARG A 281 -20.45 22.67 10.81
C ARG A 281 -19.89 21.74 9.73
N ILE A 282 -18.63 21.31 9.87
CA ILE A 282 -18.03 20.32 8.96
C ILE A 282 -18.84 19.01 9.02
N ALA A 283 -19.19 18.53 10.23
CA ALA A 283 -19.96 17.33 10.42
C ALA A 283 -21.38 17.44 9.82
N ASN A 284 -22.10 18.51 10.14
CA ASN A 284 -23.44 18.77 9.58
C ASN A 284 -23.42 18.81 8.06
N THR A 285 -22.47 19.58 7.46
CA THR A 285 -22.35 19.69 6.01
C THR A 285 -22.07 18.31 5.36
N ALA A 286 -21.27 17.48 5.99
CA ALA A 286 -20.96 16.15 5.48
C ALA A 286 -22.16 15.22 5.53
N VAL A 287 -22.93 15.22 6.63
CA VAL A 287 -24.15 14.43 6.81
C VAL A 287 -25.23 14.90 5.82
N GLU A 288 -25.48 16.19 5.71
CA GLU A 288 -26.43 16.78 4.77
C GLU A 288 -26.07 16.43 3.31
N TYR A 289 -24.79 16.53 2.96
CA TYR A 289 -24.32 16.14 1.63
C TYR A 289 -24.62 14.67 1.34
N TYR A 290 -24.31 13.77 2.28
CA TYR A 290 -24.57 12.35 2.14
C TYR A 290 -26.06 12.06 1.99
N GLN A 291 -26.91 12.63 2.85
CA GLN A 291 -28.37 12.48 2.79
C GLN A 291 -28.95 12.95 1.45
N ASN A 292 -28.46 14.07 0.93
CA ASN A 292 -28.87 14.60 -0.37
C ASN A 292 -28.44 13.67 -1.53
N GLN A 293 -27.26 13.04 -1.42
CA GLN A 293 -26.76 12.10 -2.42
C GLN A 293 -27.59 10.84 -2.49
N VAL A 294 -27.93 10.25 -1.33
CA VAL A 294 -28.72 9.00 -1.25
C VAL A 294 -30.23 9.26 -1.30
N LYS A 295 -30.66 10.53 -1.23
CA LYS A 295 -32.08 10.97 -1.18
C LYS A 295 -32.86 10.31 -0.04
N GLN A 296 -32.20 10.05 1.07
CA GLN A 296 -32.76 9.44 2.25
C GLN A 296 -32.16 10.08 3.51
N GLU A 297 -33.01 10.24 4.54
CA GLU A 297 -32.55 10.68 5.85
C GLU A 297 -31.68 9.60 6.50
N PHE A 298 -30.51 9.99 7.02
CA PHE A 298 -29.64 9.08 7.74
C PHE A 298 -30.19 8.83 9.15
N VAL A 299 -30.35 7.57 9.50
CA VAL A 299 -30.76 7.13 10.83
C VAL A 299 -29.60 6.34 11.45
N GLY A 300 -29.06 6.83 12.55
CA GLY A 300 -27.92 6.21 13.24
C GLY A 300 -27.42 7.05 14.40
N ASN A 301 -26.24 6.74 14.89
CA ASN A 301 -25.61 7.37 16.05
C ASN A 301 -24.36 8.15 15.66
N VAL A 302 -24.03 9.20 16.40
CA VAL A 302 -22.78 9.94 16.28
C VAL A 302 -21.79 9.47 17.31
N TYR A 303 -20.54 9.35 16.91
CA TYR A 303 -19.41 9.03 17.77
C TYR A 303 -18.31 10.06 17.58
N LEU A 304 -17.89 10.71 18.68
CA LEU A 304 -16.76 11.64 18.68
C LEU A 304 -15.51 10.90 19.08
N VAL A 305 -14.46 11.04 18.26
CA VAL A 305 -13.15 10.42 18.48
C VAL A 305 -12.02 11.40 18.15
N GLY A 306 -10.77 11.01 18.42
CA GLY A 306 -9.61 11.89 18.30
C GLY A 306 -9.42 12.78 19.53
N ASP A 307 -8.25 13.42 19.64
CA ASP A 307 -7.91 14.22 20.83
C ASP A 307 -8.83 15.41 21.05
N GLY A 308 -9.26 16.07 19.97
CA GLY A 308 -10.19 17.21 20.03
C GLY A 308 -11.57 16.87 20.59
N SER A 309 -11.97 15.59 20.55
CA SER A 309 -13.24 15.15 21.15
C SER A 309 -13.28 15.32 22.68
N ARG A 310 -12.11 15.41 23.31
CA ARG A 310 -11.95 15.53 24.77
C ARG A 310 -12.06 16.96 25.28
N PHE A 311 -12.07 17.95 24.41
CA PHE A 311 -12.16 19.34 24.85
C PHE A 311 -13.47 19.60 25.58
N ALA A 312 -13.35 20.42 26.62
CA ALA A 312 -14.46 20.72 27.50
C ALA A 312 -15.63 21.34 26.72
N GLY A 313 -16.78 20.70 26.77
CA GLY A 313 -18.00 21.14 26.07
C GLY A 313 -18.25 20.52 24.70
N MET A 314 -17.29 19.85 24.07
CA MET A 314 -17.46 19.27 22.72
C MET A 314 -18.57 18.21 22.67
N HIS A 315 -18.60 17.26 23.61
CA HIS A 315 -19.67 16.26 23.68
C HIS A 315 -21.06 16.93 23.83
N LYS A 316 -21.16 17.96 24.68
CA LYS A 316 -22.41 18.69 24.85
C LYS A 316 -22.81 19.44 23.58
N LEU A 317 -21.84 20.06 22.88
CA LEU A 317 -22.05 20.76 21.62
C LEU A 317 -22.67 19.83 20.58
N PHE A 318 -22.03 18.70 20.34
CA PHE A 318 -22.52 17.72 19.34
C PHE A 318 -23.84 17.08 19.75
N ALA A 319 -24.05 16.77 21.04
CA ALA A 319 -25.30 16.21 21.52
C ALA A 319 -26.48 17.17 21.42
N GLN A 320 -26.26 18.48 21.45
CA GLN A 320 -27.33 19.50 21.39
C GLN A 320 -27.63 20.00 19.97
N GLU A 321 -26.62 20.09 19.12
CA GLU A 321 -26.74 20.79 17.83
C GLU A 321 -26.71 19.85 16.61
N LEU A 322 -26.26 18.58 16.79
CA LEU A 322 -26.39 17.59 15.71
C LEU A 322 -27.73 16.84 15.86
N PRO A 323 -28.52 16.67 14.77
CA PRO A 323 -29.84 16.02 14.84
C PRO A 323 -29.77 14.48 14.97
N LEU A 324 -28.66 13.95 15.47
CA LEU A 324 -28.39 12.53 15.65
C LEU A 324 -27.94 12.27 17.09
N PRO A 325 -28.33 11.14 17.72
CA PRO A 325 -27.95 10.82 19.08
C PRO A 325 -26.43 10.57 19.20
N LEU A 326 -25.78 11.28 20.12
CA LEU A 326 -24.37 11.07 20.46
C LEU A 326 -24.23 9.84 21.36
N GLN A 327 -23.29 8.97 21.04
CA GLN A 327 -22.97 7.76 21.80
C GLN A 327 -21.48 7.73 22.17
N GLU A 328 -21.18 7.02 23.26
CA GLU A 328 -19.82 6.74 23.68
C GLU A 328 -19.34 5.36 23.21
N ILE A 329 -18.04 5.24 22.95
CA ILE A 329 -17.42 3.98 22.51
C ILE A 329 -16.77 3.31 23.74
N ASP A 330 -17.09 2.03 23.93
CA ASP A 330 -16.36 1.19 24.87
C ASP A 330 -15.06 0.65 24.22
N PHE A 331 -13.98 1.41 24.37
CA PHE A 331 -12.68 1.07 23.78
C PHE A 331 -12.09 -0.24 24.30
N THR A 332 -12.51 -0.75 25.45
CA THR A 332 -12.02 -2.03 26.00
C THR A 332 -12.43 -3.22 25.14
N LYS A 333 -13.52 -3.08 24.36
CA LYS A 333 -13.99 -4.09 23.40
C LYS A 333 -13.29 -4.01 22.04
N VAL A 334 -12.64 -2.88 21.76
CA VAL A 334 -12.03 -2.57 20.45
C VAL A 334 -10.54 -2.83 20.46
N ILE A 335 -9.87 -2.53 21.56
CA ILE A 335 -8.43 -2.57 21.70
C ILE A 335 -8.04 -3.56 22.80
N ASP A 336 -7.23 -4.56 22.45
CA ASP A 336 -6.62 -5.46 23.42
C ASP A 336 -5.35 -4.80 23.99
N LEU A 337 -5.47 -4.16 25.13
CA LEU A 337 -4.36 -3.56 25.85
C LEU A 337 -3.60 -4.65 26.63
N ARG A 338 -2.60 -5.27 26.02
CA ARG A 338 -1.72 -6.20 26.71
C ARG A 338 -0.74 -5.46 27.61
N SER A 339 -1.13 -5.30 28.85
CA SER A 339 -0.23 -4.83 29.89
C SER A 339 1.00 -5.75 29.98
N GLY A 340 2.19 -5.19 29.73
CA GLY A 340 3.44 -5.81 30.20
C GLY A 340 3.31 -6.15 31.67
N LYS A 341 4.04 -7.14 32.19
CA LYS A 341 3.94 -7.82 33.50
C LYS A 341 3.70 -6.99 34.78
N ASN A 342 3.37 -5.72 34.67
CA ASN A 342 2.97 -4.85 35.78
C ASN A 342 1.47 -4.59 35.71
N LYS A 343 0.74 -5.23 36.61
CA LYS A 343 -0.66 -4.97 36.92
C LYS A 343 -0.82 -3.54 37.46
N ALA A 344 -0.97 -2.57 36.60
CA ALA A 344 -1.48 -1.26 36.93
C ALA A 344 -2.06 -0.60 35.68
N ALA A 345 -3.35 -0.54 35.68
CA ALA A 345 -4.25 0.37 35.00
C ALA A 345 -5.33 -0.33 34.16
N GLU A 346 -6.42 -0.62 34.82
CA GLU A 346 -7.73 -0.70 34.17
C GLU A 346 -7.98 0.62 33.44
N GLY A 347 -8.13 0.54 32.11
CA GLY A 347 -8.75 1.60 31.32
C GLY A 347 -7.88 2.75 30.79
N THR A 348 -6.58 2.79 31.05
CA THR A 348 -5.71 3.85 30.55
C THR A 348 -4.54 3.27 29.76
N VAL A 349 -4.38 3.69 28.51
CA VAL A 349 -3.09 3.65 27.81
C VAL A 349 -2.23 4.68 28.58
N THR A 350 -1.48 4.23 29.58
CA THR A 350 -0.66 5.14 30.37
C THR A 350 0.58 5.49 29.57
N PRO A 351 0.82 6.77 29.27
CA PRO A 351 2.16 7.24 29.05
C PRO A 351 2.94 7.01 30.34
N ASP A 352 4.11 6.44 30.25
CA ASP A 352 4.99 6.23 31.40
C ASP A 352 5.36 7.62 31.96
N ALA A 353 4.84 7.90 33.13
CA ALA A 353 4.67 9.24 33.70
C ALA A 353 5.90 9.77 34.45
N ALA A 354 7.02 9.06 34.41
CA ALA A 354 8.04 9.28 35.40
C ALA A 354 9.30 10.06 34.97
N SER A 355 9.49 10.40 33.72
CA SER A 355 10.82 10.88 33.30
C SER A 355 10.96 12.08 32.37
N SER A 356 9.89 12.77 31.98
CA SER A 356 10.06 14.06 31.31
C SER A 356 8.86 14.96 31.53
N GLY A 357 9.13 16.18 31.89
CA GLY A 357 8.15 17.17 32.35
C GLY A 357 7.21 17.69 31.26
N MET A 358 6.53 16.80 30.54
CA MET A 358 5.51 17.18 29.59
C MET A 358 4.51 16.07 29.40
N ARG A 359 3.31 16.26 29.90
CA ARG A 359 2.18 15.37 29.68
C ARG A 359 1.00 16.16 29.16
N PRO A 360 0.42 15.74 28.02
CA PRO A 360 -1.01 15.92 27.86
C PRO A 360 -1.68 15.10 28.98
N LYS A 361 -2.61 15.70 29.75
CA LYS A 361 -3.39 14.98 30.76
C LYS A 361 -3.97 13.72 30.15
N ALA A 362 -3.42 12.56 30.53
CA ALA A 362 -3.77 11.23 30.12
C ALA A 362 -4.18 11.12 28.63
N ALA A 363 -3.24 10.80 27.76
CA ALA A 363 -3.57 10.32 26.42
C ALA A 363 -4.52 9.13 26.58
N THR A 364 -5.78 9.31 26.26
CA THR A 364 -6.78 8.26 26.30
C THR A 364 -6.70 7.45 25.01
N ALA A 365 -7.20 6.21 25.01
CA ALA A 365 -7.25 5.36 23.82
C ALA A 365 -7.86 6.07 22.61
N VAL A 366 -8.76 7.04 22.82
CA VAL A 366 -9.43 7.81 21.76
C VAL A 366 -8.46 8.63 20.89
N GLY A 367 -7.34 9.10 21.45
CA GLY A 367 -6.33 9.86 20.70
C GLY A 367 -5.39 8.98 19.85
N PHE A 368 -5.40 7.66 20.04
CA PHE A 368 -4.52 6.73 19.34
C PHE A 368 -5.23 5.84 18.31
N LEU A 369 -6.50 6.08 18.05
CA LEU A 369 -7.29 5.21 17.15
C LEU A 369 -6.73 5.17 15.74
N SER A 370 -6.28 6.29 15.18
CA SER A 370 -5.67 6.38 13.85
C SER A 370 -4.42 5.52 13.75
N VAL A 371 -3.47 5.68 14.68
CA VAL A 371 -2.20 4.95 14.68
C VAL A 371 -2.38 3.47 15.01
N ILE A 372 -3.28 3.10 15.92
CA ILE A 372 -3.57 1.69 16.22
C ILE A 372 -4.27 1.05 15.03
N GLY A 373 -5.24 1.73 14.44
CA GLY A 373 -6.01 1.25 13.31
C GLY A 373 -5.18 1.08 12.04
N ALA A 374 -4.18 1.93 11.83
CA ALA A 374 -3.25 1.80 10.72
C ALA A 374 -2.45 0.47 10.75
N ALA A 375 -2.30 -0.16 11.92
CA ALA A 375 -1.71 -1.49 12.02
C ALA A 375 -2.69 -2.61 11.60
N VAL A 376 -4.01 -2.36 11.58
CA VAL A 376 -5.05 -3.37 11.27
C VAL A 376 -5.14 -3.63 9.77
N HIS A 377 -5.44 -2.59 9.00
CA HIS A 377 -5.69 -2.71 7.55
C HIS A 377 -5.30 -1.42 6.83
N PRO A 378 -3.98 -1.14 6.72
CA PRO A 378 -3.52 0.03 6.00
C PRO A 378 -3.90 -0.03 4.52
N ILE A 379 -4.03 1.12 3.87
CA ILE A 379 -4.37 1.24 2.44
C ILE A 379 -3.27 0.75 1.49
N ASP A 380 -2.11 0.35 2.01
CA ASP A 380 -0.95 -0.16 1.28
C ASP A 380 -0.40 0.82 0.21
N ALA A 381 -0.34 2.09 0.55
CA ALA A 381 0.23 3.12 -0.32
C ALA A 381 1.76 3.13 -0.21
N ARG A 382 2.45 2.40 -1.09
CA ARG A 382 3.91 2.38 -1.15
C ARG A 382 4.43 3.08 -2.39
N PRO A 383 5.54 3.87 -2.30
CA PRO A 383 6.18 4.44 -3.48
C PRO A 383 6.47 3.39 -4.54
N LYS A 384 6.31 3.76 -5.80
CA LYS A 384 6.53 2.85 -6.95
C LYS A 384 7.92 2.22 -6.93
N ASP A 385 8.93 2.98 -6.52
CA ASP A 385 10.32 2.49 -6.41
C ASP A 385 10.49 1.39 -5.36
N MET A 386 9.78 1.47 -4.24
CA MET A 386 9.77 0.41 -3.21
C MET A 386 9.09 -0.85 -3.73
N LEU A 387 7.98 -0.71 -4.48
CA LEU A 387 7.28 -1.85 -5.08
C LEU A 387 8.18 -2.57 -6.10
N VAL A 388 8.92 -1.82 -6.93
CA VAL A 388 9.88 -2.37 -7.88
C VAL A 388 11.06 -3.06 -7.17
N ALA A 389 11.57 -2.46 -6.09
CA ALA A 389 12.65 -3.05 -5.30
C ALA A 389 12.23 -4.35 -4.60
N ASP A 390 11.02 -4.38 -4.03
CA ASP A 390 10.46 -5.57 -3.38
C ASP A 390 10.13 -6.68 -4.41
N SER A 391 9.65 -6.32 -5.60
CA SER A 391 9.44 -7.26 -6.70
C SER A 391 10.76 -7.91 -7.10
N LYS A 392 11.80 -7.12 -7.38
CA LYS A 392 13.13 -7.66 -7.71
C LYS A 392 13.70 -8.56 -6.60
N LYS A 393 13.46 -8.22 -5.34
CA LYS A 393 13.93 -9.02 -4.20
C LYS A 393 13.16 -10.33 -4.04
N ASN A 394 11.86 -10.31 -4.30
CA ASN A 394 11.01 -11.50 -4.34
C ASN A 394 11.38 -12.41 -5.52
N ASP A 395 11.64 -11.82 -6.69
CA ASP A 395 12.07 -12.56 -7.88
C ASP A 395 13.41 -13.26 -7.65
N LEU A 396 14.37 -12.56 -7.02
CA LEU A 396 15.64 -13.15 -6.60
C LEU A 396 15.44 -14.27 -5.57
N HIS A 397 14.59 -14.08 -4.57
CA HIS A 397 14.30 -15.12 -3.58
C HIS A 397 13.60 -16.32 -4.20
N THR A 398 12.65 -16.08 -5.09
CA THR A 398 11.97 -17.14 -5.85
C THR A 398 12.97 -17.87 -6.76
N ALA A 399 13.87 -17.15 -7.43
CA ALA A 399 14.95 -17.73 -8.22
C ALA A 399 15.89 -18.58 -7.35
N TYR A 400 16.27 -18.14 -6.15
CA TYR A 400 17.07 -18.94 -5.23
C TYR A 400 16.36 -20.17 -4.72
N VAL A 401 15.05 -20.11 -4.44
CA VAL A 401 14.24 -21.26 -4.02
C VAL A 401 14.12 -22.28 -5.16
N ILE A 402 13.90 -21.80 -6.39
CA ILE A 402 13.87 -22.67 -7.59
C ILE A 402 15.24 -23.28 -7.82
N LEU A 403 16.32 -22.49 -7.71
CA LEU A 403 17.69 -22.99 -7.84
C LEU A 403 18.01 -24.03 -6.77
N ALA A 404 17.69 -23.77 -5.51
CA ALA A 404 17.88 -24.72 -4.42
C ALA A 404 17.07 -26.02 -4.63
N GLY A 405 15.83 -25.90 -5.10
CA GLY A 405 15.01 -27.05 -5.51
C GLY A 405 15.63 -27.84 -6.66
N ALA A 406 16.11 -27.15 -7.68
CA ALA A 406 16.80 -27.77 -8.82
C ALA A 406 18.09 -28.51 -8.39
N VAL A 407 18.88 -27.88 -7.51
CA VAL A 407 20.09 -28.49 -6.94
C VAL A 407 19.73 -29.73 -6.11
N LEU A 408 18.69 -29.67 -5.29
CA LEU A 408 18.23 -30.80 -4.48
C LEU A 408 17.74 -31.96 -5.34
N VAL A 409 16.98 -31.67 -6.40
CA VAL A 409 16.56 -32.69 -7.38
C VAL A 409 17.77 -33.28 -8.11
N SER A 410 18.75 -32.44 -8.49
CA SER A 410 19.98 -32.92 -9.14
C SER A 410 20.79 -33.82 -8.22
N VAL A 411 20.91 -33.48 -6.93
CA VAL A 411 21.60 -34.34 -5.94
C VAL A 411 20.85 -35.64 -5.73
N LEU A 412 19.51 -35.65 -5.68
CA LEU A 412 18.70 -36.84 -5.57
C LEU A 412 18.84 -37.77 -6.82
N LEU A 413 18.91 -37.16 -8.00
CA LEU A 413 19.15 -37.87 -9.25
C LEU A 413 20.55 -38.50 -9.30
N ILE A 414 21.58 -37.76 -8.83
CA ILE A 414 22.95 -38.25 -8.73
C ILE A 414 23.05 -39.40 -7.71
N LEU A 415 22.41 -39.26 -6.54
CA LEU A 415 22.36 -40.29 -5.52
C LEU A 415 21.58 -41.52 -6.03
N GLY A 416 20.43 -41.30 -6.70
CA GLY A 416 19.62 -42.38 -7.32
C GLY A 416 20.40 -43.12 -8.42
N SER A 417 21.15 -42.35 -9.25
CA SER A 417 22.00 -42.96 -10.28
C SER A 417 23.19 -43.71 -9.66
N GLY A 418 23.77 -43.16 -8.58
CA GLY A 418 24.85 -43.84 -7.83
C GLY A 418 24.42 -45.13 -7.18
N VAL A 419 23.22 -45.16 -6.57
CA VAL A 419 22.63 -46.39 -6.01
C VAL A 419 22.32 -47.40 -7.12
N ARG A 420 21.79 -46.92 -8.25
CA ARG A 420 21.50 -47.75 -9.41
C ARG A 420 22.80 -48.32 -10.03
N GLN A 421 23.85 -47.52 -10.04
CA GLN A 421 25.17 -47.91 -10.52
C GLN A 421 25.84 -48.93 -9.57
N LEU A 422 25.65 -48.78 -8.25
CA LEU A 422 26.13 -49.74 -7.25
C LEU A 422 25.38 -51.07 -7.30
N LEU A 423 24.07 -51.04 -7.55
CA LEU A 423 23.26 -52.27 -7.76
C LEU A 423 23.63 -52.94 -9.08
N ALA A 424 23.77 -52.16 -10.16
CA ALA A 424 24.22 -52.66 -11.47
C ALA A 424 25.65 -53.24 -11.40
N TYR A 425 26.54 -52.61 -10.59
CA TYR A 425 27.91 -53.14 -10.40
C TYR A 425 27.94 -54.48 -9.66
N ARG A 426 27.02 -54.69 -8.69
CA ARG A 426 26.85 -56.01 -8.03
C ARG A 426 26.29 -57.04 -8.96
N GLU A 427 25.32 -56.69 -9.78
CA GLU A 427 24.71 -57.57 -10.78
C GLU A 427 25.69 -57.91 -11.92
N HIS A 428 26.44 -56.89 -12.38
CA HIS A 428 27.48 -57.01 -13.38
C HIS A 428 28.60 -57.97 -12.93
N ARG A 429 28.97 -57.93 -11.65
CA ARG A 429 30.02 -58.81 -11.11
C ARG A 429 29.59 -60.29 -11.10
N ASN A 430 28.30 -60.54 -10.98
CA ASN A 430 27.73 -61.90 -11.05
C ASN A 430 27.51 -62.35 -12.51
N LEU A 431 27.14 -61.42 -13.40
CA LEU A 431 26.98 -61.70 -14.83
C LEU A 431 28.31 -61.82 -15.56
N THR A 432 29.32 -61.00 -15.19
CA THR A 432 30.67 -61.06 -15.80
C THR A 432 31.32 -62.44 -15.55
N LYS A 433 31.03 -63.09 -14.41
CA LYS A 433 31.46 -64.47 -14.17
C LYS A 433 30.79 -65.48 -15.11
N ARG A 434 29.57 -65.19 -15.58
CA ARG A 434 28.84 -66.08 -16.55
C ARG A 434 29.16 -65.70 -18.01
N ILE A 435 29.62 -64.51 -18.27
CA ILE A 435 29.89 -63.96 -19.62
C ILE A 435 31.34 -64.25 -20.05
N ASN A 436 32.28 -64.42 -19.09
CA ASN A 436 33.67 -64.79 -19.42
C ASN A 436 33.83 -66.08 -20.20
N ASP A 437 32.79 -66.97 -20.19
CA ASP A 437 32.77 -68.14 -21.02
C ASP A 437 32.23 -67.89 -22.45
N LEU A 438 31.71 -66.63 -22.73
CA LEU A 438 31.16 -66.21 -24.02
C LEU A 438 31.69 -64.85 -24.49
N SER A 439 32.94 -64.56 -24.16
CA SER A 439 33.53 -63.18 -24.25
C SER A 439 33.63 -62.57 -25.65
N TYR A 440 33.45 -63.35 -26.67
CA TYR A 440 33.66 -62.87 -28.04
C TYR A 440 32.44 -62.12 -28.64
N VAL A 441 31.21 -62.44 -28.22
CA VAL A 441 29.98 -61.83 -28.80
C VAL A 441 29.58 -60.55 -28.03
N GLN A 442 30.04 -60.45 -26.79
CA GLN A 442 29.67 -59.38 -25.87
C GLN A 442 30.34 -58.03 -26.23
N GLU A 443 31.60 -58.05 -26.68
CA GLU A 443 32.40 -56.83 -26.93
C GLU A 443 31.81 -55.96 -28.06
N THR A 444 31.19 -56.58 -29.06
CA THR A 444 30.55 -55.83 -30.18
C THR A 444 29.18 -55.27 -29.80
N TYR A 445 28.47 -55.90 -28.85
CA TYR A 445 27.14 -55.44 -28.43
C TYR A 445 27.21 -54.26 -27.44
N ASP A 446 28.22 -54.25 -26.57
CA ASP A 446 28.40 -53.19 -25.57
C ASP A 446 28.80 -51.83 -26.20
N ASP A 447 29.57 -51.85 -27.29
CA ASP A 447 29.95 -50.63 -28.02
C ASP A 447 28.75 -50.00 -28.74
N TYR A 448 27.84 -50.76 -29.29
CA TYR A 448 26.63 -50.26 -29.94
C TYR A 448 25.63 -49.66 -28.95
N ALA A 449 25.46 -50.27 -27.77
CA ALA A 449 24.56 -49.79 -26.75
C ALA A 449 25.00 -48.44 -26.13
N ARG A 450 26.34 -48.24 -26.02
CA ARG A 450 26.90 -47.00 -25.46
C ARG A 450 26.66 -45.78 -26.35
N VAL A 451 26.85 -45.94 -27.66
CA VAL A 451 26.64 -44.83 -28.63
C VAL A 451 25.17 -44.39 -28.66
N GLN A 452 24.23 -45.34 -28.58
CA GLN A 452 22.80 -45.03 -28.60
C GLN A 452 22.31 -44.36 -27.32
N ALA A 453 22.93 -44.67 -26.17
CA ALA A 453 22.57 -44.02 -24.88
C ALA A 453 23.08 -42.58 -24.80
N GLU A 454 24.24 -42.24 -25.37
CA GLU A 454 24.77 -40.91 -25.43
C GLU A 454 23.93 -39.98 -26.32
N GLU A 455 23.42 -40.46 -27.44
CA GLU A 455 22.58 -39.68 -28.38
C GLU A 455 21.23 -39.28 -27.75
N GLN A 456 20.59 -40.16 -27.00
CA GLN A 456 19.31 -39.85 -26.31
C GLN A 456 19.44 -38.84 -25.14
N VAL A 457 20.61 -38.74 -24.53
CA VAL A 457 20.85 -37.78 -23.44
C VAL A 457 21.02 -36.37 -24.00
N TYR A 458 21.69 -36.24 -25.14
CA TYR A 458 21.86 -34.92 -25.79
C TYR A 458 20.53 -34.38 -26.33
N GLU A 459 19.67 -35.22 -26.90
CA GLU A 459 18.37 -34.80 -27.45
C GLU A 459 17.40 -34.33 -26.34
N LYS A 460 17.43 -34.97 -25.17
CA LYS A 460 16.61 -34.53 -24.01
C LYS A 460 17.11 -33.28 -23.33
N LEU A 461 18.42 -33.00 -23.37
CA LEU A 461 19.01 -31.79 -22.79
C LEU A 461 18.66 -30.56 -23.66
N ASP A 462 18.68 -30.69 -24.96
CA ASP A 462 18.37 -29.62 -25.90
C ASP A 462 16.91 -29.15 -25.80
N LEU A 463 15.97 -30.10 -25.63
CA LEU A 463 14.54 -29.80 -25.46
C LEU A 463 14.17 -29.16 -24.10
N ALA A 464 15.01 -29.36 -23.06
CA ALA A 464 14.73 -28.85 -21.71
C ALA A 464 15.23 -27.41 -21.45
N THR A 465 16.08 -26.86 -22.34
CA THR A 465 16.74 -25.57 -22.14
C THR A 465 16.10 -24.40 -22.90
N ILE A 466 15.12 -24.63 -23.77
CA ILE A 466 14.46 -23.58 -24.57
C ILE A 466 13.43 -22.85 -23.69
N THR A 467 13.74 -21.65 -23.24
CA THR A 467 12.80 -20.78 -22.53
C THR A 467 12.16 -19.74 -23.45
N LYS A 468 10.88 -19.43 -23.19
CA LYS A 468 10.10 -18.44 -24.00
C LYS A 468 10.67 -17.01 -23.98
N ASN A 469 11.72 -16.73 -23.21
CA ASN A 469 12.26 -15.39 -23.00
C ASN A 469 13.63 -15.13 -23.63
N GLU A 470 14.13 -16.01 -24.47
CA GLU A 470 15.47 -15.87 -25.08
C GLU A 470 15.63 -14.62 -25.95
N GLN A 471 14.53 -14.15 -26.52
CA GLN A 471 14.55 -12.96 -27.41
C GLN A 471 14.37 -11.63 -26.65
N LEU A 472 14.03 -11.64 -25.39
CA LEU A 472 13.78 -10.39 -24.64
C LEU A 472 15.07 -9.60 -24.39
N TYR A 473 16.17 -10.25 -24.04
CA TYR A 473 17.45 -9.59 -23.80
C TYR A 473 18.05 -8.99 -25.10
N PRO A 474 18.11 -9.71 -26.22
CA PRO A 474 18.50 -9.13 -27.50
C PRO A 474 17.60 -7.96 -27.94
N LEU A 475 16.29 -8.04 -27.70
CA LEU A 475 15.36 -6.95 -28.00
C LEU A 475 15.68 -5.69 -27.18
N ILE A 476 15.87 -5.82 -25.87
CA ILE A 476 16.23 -4.68 -25.01
C ILE A 476 17.55 -4.05 -25.49
N ALA A 477 18.56 -4.87 -25.77
CA ALA A 477 19.85 -4.39 -26.24
C ALA A 477 19.73 -3.68 -27.61
N GLN A 478 18.85 -4.14 -28.48
CA GLN A 478 18.60 -3.49 -29.78
C GLN A 478 17.84 -2.17 -29.60
N LEU A 479 16.83 -2.11 -28.71
CA LEU A 479 16.10 -0.88 -28.39
C LEU A 479 17.03 0.19 -27.77
N GLU A 480 17.96 -0.20 -26.91
CA GLU A 480 18.94 0.72 -26.29
C GLU A 480 19.89 1.33 -27.33
N ASN A 481 20.26 0.59 -28.38
CA ASN A 481 21.21 1.03 -29.39
C ASN A 481 20.54 1.82 -30.53
N GLU A 482 19.31 1.48 -30.92
CA GLU A 482 18.70 2.00 -32.14
C GLU A 482 17.70 3.13 -31.88
N LEU A 483 17.13 3.23 -30.64
CA LEU A 483 16.16 4.28 -30.38
C LEU A 483 16.83 5.62 -30.06
N PRO A 484 16.29 6.74 -30.60
CA PRO A 484 16.77 8.07 -30.27
C PRO A 484 16.63 8.37 -28.77
N THR A 485 17.57 9.10 -28.20
CA THR A 485 17.57 9.50 -26.78
C THR A 485 16.39 10.36 -26.35
N THR A 486 15.57 10.80 -27.28
CA THR A 486 14.33 11.58 -27.06
C THR A 486 13.09 10.69 -26.85
N ILE A 487 13.24 9.37 -26.95
CA ILE A 487 12.17 8.40 -26.76
C ILE A 487 12.56 7.51 -25.57
N HIS A 488 11.72 7.49 -24.55
CA HIS A 488 11.92 6.71 -23.33
C HIS A 488 10.93 5.56 -23.26
N VAL A 489 11.42 4.33 -23.26
CA VAL A 489 10.57 3.15 -23.06
C VAL A 489 10.27 3.01 -21.56
N LYS A 490 9.00 3.19 -21.20
CA LYS A 490 8.53 3.09 -19.80
C LYS A 490 8.28 1.64 -19.36
N SER A 491 7.73 0.84 -20.26
CA SER A 491 7.48 -0.57 -19.98
C SER A 491 7.50 -1.41 -21.26
N ILE A 492 7.95 -2.64 -21.11
CA ILE A 492 7.94 -3.69 -22.12
C ILE A 492 7.09 -4.83 -21.56
N GLN A 493 6.09 -5.24 -22.31
CA GLN A 493 5.29 -6.43 -22.00
C GLN A 493 5.34 -7.37 -23.18
N THR A 494 5.57 -8.65 -22.93
CA THR A 494 5.55 -9.68 -23.97
C THR A 494 4.96 -10.98 -23.44
N ASP A 495 4.19 -11.65 -24.28
CA ASP A 495 3.68 -13.01 -24.02
C ASP A 495 4.52 -14.10 -24.73
N GLY A 496 5.64 -13.68 -25.30
CA GLY A 496 6.55 -14.51 -26.09
C GLY A 496 6.34 -14.41 -27.60
N SER A 497 5.36 -13.65 -28.03
CA SER A 497 5.05 -13.41 -29.46
C SER A 497 4.72 -11.96 -29.74
N LEU A 498 3.72 -11.43 -29.01
CA LEU A 498 3.35 -10.01 -29.04
C LEU A 498 4.23 -9.25 -28.06
N VAL A 499 4.72 -8.12 -28.49
CA VAL A 499 5.48 -7.16 -27.70
C VAL A 499 4.70 -5.85 -27.67
N THR A 500 4.38 -5.39 -26.47
CA THR A 500 3.76 -4.07 -26.24
C THR A 500 4.77 -3.17 -25.55
N LEU A 501 5.09 -2.05 -26.16
CA LEU A 501 5.99 -1.03 -25.63
C LEU A 501 5.18 0.23 -25.28
N ASN A 502 5.27 0.67 -24.04
CA ASN A 502 4.77 1.99 -23.64
C ASN A 502 5.96 2.96 -23.60
N MET A 503 5.85 4.04 -24.32
CA MET A 503 6.94 4.98 -24.55
C MET A 503 6.49 6.40 -24.32
N GLU A 504 7.44 7.24 -23.98
CA GLU A 504 7.27 8.65 -23.78
C GLU A 504 8.26 9.43 -24.64
N ALA A 505 7.82 10.54 -25.19
CA ALA A 505 8.67 11.44 -25.97
C ALA A 505 8.48 12.89 -25.51
N ASP A 506 9.58 13.63 -25.42
CA ASP A 506 9.61 15.03 -25.00
C ASP A 506 8.99 15.99 -26.04
N ARG A 507 8.72 15.50 -27.24
CA ARG A 507 8.13 16.28 -28.33
C ARG A 507 7.11 15.42 -29.08
N LYS A 508 6.12 16.11 -29.65
CA LYS A 508 5.15 15.46 -30.51
C LYS A 508 5.83 14.80 -31.70
N VAL A 509 5.80 13.49 -31.74
CA VAL A 509 6.26 12.68 -32.88
C VAL A 509 5.03 12.15 -33.60
N THR A 510 4.94 12.33 -34.94
CA THR A 510 3.83 11.73 -35.70
C THR A 510 3.95 10.20 -35.65
N VAL A 511 2.82 9.50 -35.77
CA VAL A 511 2.81 8.02 -35.78
C VAL A 511 3.76 7.47 -36.82
N GLY A 512 3.82 8.10 -38.01
CA GLY A 512 4.75 7.70 -39.05
C GLY A 512 6.23 7.89 -38.68
N GLN A 513 6.57 8.98 -38.02
CA GLN A 513 7.93 9.21 -37.51
C GLN A 513 8.28 8.26 -36.36
N MET A 514 7.33 7.95 -35.49
CA MET A 514 7.54 6.98 -34.44
C MET A 514 7.83 5.59 -35.04
N LEU A 515 7.06 5.15 -36.04
CA LEU A 515 7.30 3.87 -36.72
C LEU A 515 8.65 3.85 -37.44
N LEU A 516 9.09 4.99 -37.99
CA LEU A 516 10.41 5.09 -38.64
C LEU A 516 11.56 4.93 -37.65
N ASN A 517 11.40 5.37 -36.40
CA ASN A 517 12.40 5.16 -35.35
C ASN A 517 12.59 3.68 -34.99
N PHE A 518 11.64 2.83 -35.34
CA PHE A 518 11.72 1.38 -35.16
C PHE A 518 12.12 0.63 -36.44
N ALA A 519 12.42 1.33 -37.52
CA ALA A 519 12.76 0.69 -38.79
C ALA A 519 14.03 -0.17 -38.73
N ASP A 520 14.97 0.19 -37.84
CA ASP A 520 16.23 -0.51 -37.66
C ASP A 520 16.15 -1.59 -36.56
N VAL A 521 15.02 -1.71 -35.85
CA VAL A 521 14.77 -2.76 -34.85
C VAL A 521 14.33 -4.03 -35.58
N THR A 522 15.28 -4.84 -35.99
CA THR A 522 15.06 -6.02 -36.85
C THR A 522 14.38 -7.19 -36.17
N LEU A 523 14.33 -7.19 -34.83
CA LEU A 523 13.66 -8.21 -34.02
C LEU A 523 12.14 -8.03 -33.91
N LEU A 524 11.60 -6.89 -34.41
CA LEU A 524 10.18 -6.59 -34.36
C LEU A 524 9.61 -6.42 -35.78
N GLU A 525 8.43 -6.96 -36.00
CA GLU A 525 7.66 -6.80 -37.25
C GLU A 525 6.18 -6.48 -36.96
N ASN A 526 5.44 -6.07 -37.95
CA ASN A 526 4.01 -5.71 -37.86
C ASN A 526 3.71 -4.64 -36.82
N LEU A 527 4.54 -3.60 -36.80
CA LEU A 527 4.44 -2.52 -35.82
C LEU A 527 3.16 -1.71 -36.01
N SER A 528 2.45 -1.46 -34.91
CA SER A 528 1.26 -0.61 -34.88
C SER A 528 1.25 0.24 -33.61
N ILE A 529 0.72 1.46 -33.72
CA ILE A 529 0.56 2.37 -32.58
C ILE A 529 -0.94 2.60 -32.36
N PRO A 530 -1.59 1.80 -31.49
CA PRO A 530 -3.03 1.90 -31.25
C PRO A 530 -3.42 3.13 -30.44
N SER A 531 -2.52 3.71 -29.65
CA SER A 531 -2.82 4.87 -28.82
C SER A 531 -1.66 5.85 -28.75
N MET A 532 -2.02 7.13 -28.70
CA MET A 532 -1.15 8.27 -28.45
C MET A 532 -1.91 9.28 -27.60
N SER A 533 -1.30 9.76 -26.52
CA SER A 533 -1.87 10.78 -25.65
C SER A 533 -0.86 11.89 -25.37
N GLU A 534 -1.40 13.07 -25.10
CA GLU A 534 -0.63 14.25 -24.68
C GLU A 534 -0.91 14.52 -23.22
N GLU A 535 0.12 14.69 -22.45
CA GLU A 535 0.05 15.08 -21.05
C GLU A 535 0.83 16.39 -20.91
N SER A 536 0.10 17.45 -20.56
CA SER A 536 0.72 18.78 -20.36
C SER A 536 0.74 19.12 -18.89
N ASP A 537 1.89 19.42 -18.37
CA ASP A 537 2.07 19.99 -17.03
C ASP A 537 1.83 21.51 -17.10
N GLU A 538 0.79 21.96 -16.41
CA GLU A 538 0.41 23.38 -16.38
C GLU A 538 1.45 24.29 -15.69
N ASP A 539 2.31 23.72 -14.81
CA ASP A 539 3.30 24.51 -14.05
C ASP A 539 4.65 24.66 -14.76
N SER A 540 5.03 23.73 -15.61
CA SER A 540 6.32 23.76 -16.33
C SER A 540 6.21 24.13 -17.82
N GLY A 541 5.02 24.12 -18.38
CA GLY A 541 4.76 24.41 -19.80
C GLY A 541 5.36 23.37 -20.76
N THR A 542 5.73 22.19 -20.25
CA THR A 542 6.25 21.08 -21.05
C THR A 542 5.14 20.07 -21.32
N ALA A 543 4.97 19.70 -22.58
CA ALA A 543 4.05 18.64 -22.98
C ALA A 543 4.85 17.36 -23.24
N THR A 544 4.45 16.29 -22.58
CA THR A 544 5.01 14.94 -22.79
C THR A 544 4.02 14.09 -23.59
N TRP A 545 4.52 13.33 -24.52
CA TRP A 545 3.71 12.52 -25.42
C TRP A 545 3.93 11.03 -25.12
N THR A 546 2.86 10.33 -24.78
CA THR A 546 2.89 8.90 -24.51
C THR A 546 2.36 8.12 -25.71
N TYR A 547 3.04 7.04 -26.06
CA TYR A 547 2.71 6.15 -27.17
C TYR A 547 2.69 4.71 -26.69
N THR A 548 1.70 3.96 -27.14
CA THR A 548 1.70 2.50 -27.03
C THR A 548 1.98 1.90 -28.41
N LEU A 549 3.02 1.10 -28.50
CA LEU A 549 3.38 0.38 -29.72
C LEU A 549 3.17 -1.12 -29.48
N ASN A 550 2.47 -1.76 -30.41
CA ASN A 550 2.33 -3.20 -30.50
C ASN A 550 3.12 -3.73 -31.69
N ALA A 551 3.88 -4.78 -31.49
CA ALA A 551 4.68 -5.43 -32.51
C ALA A 551 4.75 -6.94 -32.24
N TYR A 552 5.22 -7.70 -33.21
CA TYR A 552 5.50 -9.13 -33.05
C TYR A 552 6.98 -9.38 -33.24
N TYR A 553 7.51 -10.41 -32.58
CA TYR A 553 8.87 -10.85 -32.86
C TYR A 553 8.98 -11.34 -34.29
N THR A 554 10.07 -11.00 -34.97
CA THR A 554 10.34 -11.44 -36.35
C THR A 554 10.30 -12.96 -36.43
N GLY A 555 9.49 -13.48 -37.38
CA GLY A 555 9.25 -14.93 -37.55
C GLY A 555 8.04 -15.47 -36.76
N ALA A 556 7.23 -14.63 -36.13
CA ALA A 556 5.95 -15.01 -35.57
C ALA A 556 4.84 -14.83 -36.62
N PHE A 557 4.10 -15.88 -36.95
CA PHE A 557 3.01 -15.84 -37.96
C PHE A 557 1.63 -15.95 -37.28
N LEU A 558 0.68 -15.15 -37.79
CA LEU A 558 -0.73 -15.26 -37.40
C LEU A 558 -1.45 -16.22 -38.36
N GLY A 559 -2.11 -17.26 -37.82
CA GLY A 559 -3.00 -18.11 -38.58
C GLY A 559 -4.30 -17.39 -39.01
N GLU A 560 -5.07 -17.95 -39.92
CA GLU A 560 -6.35 -17.39 -40.41
C GLU A 560 -7.40 -17.19 -39.31
N ASP A 561 -7.25 -17.85 -38.16
CA ASP A 561 -8.10 -17.76 -36.97
C ASP A 561 -7.63 -16.69 -35.97
N GLY A 562 -6.57 -15.94 -36.30
CA GLY A 562 -6.00 -14.89 -35.44
C GLY A 562 -5.13 -15.44 -34.29
N HIS A 563 -4.82 -16.73 -34.26
CA HIS A 563 -3.87 -17.34 -33.32
C HIS A 563 -2.50 -17.56 -33.96
N LEU A 564 -1.44 -17.44 -33.14
CA LEU A 564 -0.07 -17.61 -33.57
C LEU A 564 0.24 -19.06 -33.88
N VAL A 565 0.67 -19.32 -35.12
CA VAL A 565 1.10 -20.64 -35.57
C VAL A 565 2.62 -20.63 -35.69
N LYS A 566 3.28 -21.56 -35.01
CA LYS A 566 4.70 -21.81 -35.17
C LYS A 566 4.89 -22.63 -36.47
N GLU A 567 5.68 -22.14 -37.39
CA GLU A 567 6.07 -22.93 -38.57
C GLU A 567 6.81 -24.19 -38.08
N ALA A 568 6.26 -25.35 -38.37
CA ALA A 568 6.97 -26.61 -38.20
C ALA A 568 8.12 -26.64 -39.21
N VAL A 569 9.34 -26.72 -38.71
CA VAL A 569 10.51 -27.03 -39.56
C VAL A 569 10.18 -28.30 -40.33
N PRO A 570 10.28 -28.30 -41.69
CA PRO A 570 9.99 -29.50 -42.45
C PRO A 570 10.97 -30.60 -42.07
N SER A 571 10.42 -31.68 -41.51
CA SER A 571 11.18 -32.91 -41.33
C SER A 571 11.59 -33.42 -42.71
N ALA A 572 12.89 -33.60 -42.88
CA ALA A 572 13.43 -34.25 -44.06
C ALA A 572 12.85 -35.67 -44.12
N ASP A 573 12.11 -35.91 -45.19
CA ASP A 573 11.66 -37.22 -45.59
C ASP A 573 12.85 -38.16 -45.70
N THR A 574 12.82 -39.20 -44.91
CA THR A 574 13.54 -40.44 -45.20
C THR A 574 12.51 -41.54 -45.30
N ASP A 575 12.04 -41.75 -46.53
CA ASP A 575 11.44 -43.01 -46.92
C ASP A 575 12.44 -44.12 -46.74
N ALA A 576 12.05 -45.13 -45.94
CA ALA A 576 12.58 -46.47 -46.03
C ALA A 576 11.47 -47.44 -45.64
N ASP A 577 10.76 -47.88 -46.64
CA ASP A 577 9.99 -49.09 -46.65
C ASP A 577 10.79 -50.24 -46.09
N THR A 578 10.24 -50.95 -45.13
CA THR A 578 10.36 -52.41 -45.02
C THR A 578 9.19 -52.96 -44.21
N ASP A 579 8.28 -53.57 -44.97
CA ASP A 579 7.36 -54.62 -44.53
C ASP A 579 8.11 -55.73 -43.81
N ILE A 580 7.63 -56.17 -42.66
CA ILE A 580 7.64 -57.58 -42.23
C ILE A 580 6.48 -57.84 -41.26
N ASP A 581 5.61 -58.59 -41.75
CA ASP A 581 4.57 -59.53 -41.35
C ASP A 581 4.46 -59.93 -39.86
N SER A 582 3.21 -59.96 -39.46
CA SER A 582 2.49 -60.73 -38.45
C SER A 582 3.23 -61.81 -37.63
N MET A 583 2.98 -61.78 -36.33
CA MET A 583 2.47 -62.97 -35.63
C MET A 583 1.85 -62.66 -34.28
N GLU A 584 0.68 -63.21 -34.09
CA GLU A 584 -0.17 -63.34 -32.92
C GLU A 584 0.51 -63.88 -31.68
N GLY A 585 0.00 -63.60 -30.54
CA GLY A 585 0.27 -64.29 -29.30
C GLY A 585 -0.47 -63.66 -28.11
N GLU A 586 -1.66 -64.20 -27.82
CA GLU A 586 -2.45 -64.02 -26.62
C GLU A 586 -1.68 -64.43 -25.34
N GLU A 587 -1.97 -63.82 -24.23
CA GLU A 587 -2.52 -64.38 -22.99
C GLU A 587 -2.24 -63.42 -21.77
N GLN A 588 -3.29 -62.93 -21.20
CA GLN A 588 -3.92 -63.21 -19.91
C GLN A 588 -3.14 -62.91 -18.62
N THR A 589 -3.77 -61.99 -17.92
CA THR A 589 -4.25 -61.99 -16.52
C THR A 589 -3.27 -61.87 -15.35
N ASN A 590 -3.75 -60.99 -14.46
CA ASN A 590 -3.76 -61.00 -12.97
C ASN A 590 -2.48 -60.57 -12.23
N GLU A 591 -2.55 -59.57 -11.51
CA GLU A 591 -2.96 -59.10 -10.18
C GLU A 591 -2.55 -57.64 -9.96
#